data_ee3dad10eddd17dbf2915aeca8f73c48
#
_entry.id   ee3dad10eddd17dbf2915aeca8f73c48
#
_cell.length_a   1.000
_cell.length_b   1.000
_cell.length_c   1.000
_cell.angle_alpha   90.00
_cell.angle_beta   90.00
_cell.angle_gamma   90.00
#
_symmetry.space_group_name_H-M   'P 1'
#
loop_
_entity.id
_entity.type
_entity.pdbx_description
1 polymer ?
#
loop_
_entity_poly.entity_id
_entity_poly.type
_entity_poly.pdbx_seq_one_letter_code
_entity_poly.pdbx_strand_id
1 'polypeptide(L)'
;MKVLQWCRANAMPVIAVLAAAVTAVFVPPDSAYLGYYDVKTLSCLFCILAVVCALRGAGLFPLLAQRLVRAFHTARSAVTALVVVTLIGSMLLTNDTALLTFLPLSWFVLEGTGQTKHTALTFILQNCAANLGGMLTPFGNPQNLYLFNHYTIPNGEFLTIMLPPFLLSTALILACCLLIPRETLTVPAQETPVDKRRCIMYGVCLLYTS
;
A
#
# COMPACT_ATOMS: atom_id res chain seq x y z
N MET A 1 6.51 37.78 3.41
CA MET A 1 6.04 36.86 4.48
C MET A 1 5.27 35.64 3.92
N LYS A 2 4.32 35.78 2.97
CA LYS A 2 3.51 34.64 2.44
C LYS A 2 4.34 33.55 1.74
N VAL A 3 5.37 33.91 0.96
CA VAL A 3 6.22 32.93 0.24
C VAL A 3 7.02 32.06 1.21
N LEU A 4 7.59 32.63 2.27
CA LEU A 4 8.38 31.89 3.26
C LEU A 4 7.49 30.92 4.08
N GLN A 5 6.27 31.31 4.38
CA GLN A 5 5.28 30.42 5.02
C GLN A 5 4.84 29.30 4.10
N TRP A 6 4.64 29.61 2.81
CA TRP A 6 4.33 28.59 1.79
C TRP A 6 5.48 27.60 1.61
N CYS A 7 6.73 28.08 1.53
CA CYS A 7 7.92 27.21 1.45
C CYS A 7 8.09 26.31 2.67
N ARG A 8 7.79 26.79 3.88
CA ARG A 8 7.83 25.99 5.10
C ARG A 8 6.72 24.92 5.11
N ALA A 9 5.53 25.26 4.65
CA ALA A 9 4.41 24.31 4.55
C ALA A 9 4.66 23.24 3.47
N ASN A 10 5.46 23.56 2.43
CA ASN A 10 5.78 22.66 1.31
C ASN A 10 7.31 22.40 1.23
N ALA A 11 7.95 22.13 2.37
CA ALA A 11 9.40 21.99 2.45
C ALA A 11 9.94 20.90 1.52
N MET A 12 9.29 19.72 1.45
CA MET A 12 9.74 18.60 0.62
C MET A 12 9.80 18.95 -0.89
N PRO A 13 8.72 19.44 -1.53
CA PRO A 13 8.80 19.82 -2.94
C PRO A 13 9.76 20.98 -3.20
N VAL A 14 9.92 21.94 -2.26
CA VAL A 14 10.89 23.03 -2.40
C VAL A 14 12.32 22.50 -2.38
N ILE A 15 12.65 21.59 -1.46
CA ILE A 15 13.97 20.93 -1.40
C ILE A 15 14.22 20.13 -2.67
N ALA A 16 13.23 19.38 -3.17
CA ALA A 16 13.36 18.61 -4.39
C ALA A 16 13.63 19.49 -5.62
N VAL A 17 12.92 20.61 -5.76
CA VAL A 17 13.14 21.58 -6.86
C VAL A 17 14.52 22.21 -6.76
N LEU A 18 15.00 22.60 -5.57
CA LEU A 18 16.33 23.14 -5.37
C LEU A 18 17.42 22.12 -5.71
N ALA A 19 17.25 20.87 -5.25
CA ALA A 19 18.17 19.78 -5.59
C ALA A 19 18.20 19.52 -7.10
N ALA A 20 17.05 19.49 -7.76
CA ALA A 20 16.95 19.36 -9.21
C ALA A 20 17.62 20.53 -9.95
N ALA A 21 17.46 21.77 -9.48
CA ALA A 21 18.10 22.94 -10.07
C ALA A 21 19.64 22.86 -9.94
N VAL A 22 20.14 22.43 -8.78
CA VAL A 22 21.58 22.24 -8.56
C VAL A 22 22.14 21.14 -9.47
N THR A 23 21.47 19.99 -9.56
CA THR A 23 21.91 18.88 -10.42
C THR A 23 21.86 19.24 -11.90
N ALA A 24 20.89 20.07 -12.35
CA ALA A 24 20.79 20.53 -13.74
C ALA A 24 21.96 21.43 -14.16
N VAL A 25 22.67 22.05 -13.21
CA VAL A 25 23.91 22.81 -13.50
C VAL A 25 25.06 21.88 -13.86
N PHE A 26 25.14 20.70 -13.22
CA PHE A 26 26.22 19.72 -13.47
C PHE A 26 25.87 18.78 -14.64
N VAL A 27 24.59 18.47 -14.79
CA VAL A 27 24.06 17.62 -15.88
C VAL A 27 22.96 18.43 -16.59
N PRO A 28 23.32 19.16 -17.66
CA PRO A 28 22.34 20.00 -18.37
C PRO A 28 21.22 19.13 -18.97
N PRO A 29 19.98 19.61 -18.92
CA PRO A 29 18.83 18.91 -19.50
C PRO A 29 19.03 18.68 -21.00
N ASP A 30 18.94 17.44 -21.44
CA ASP A 30 19.00 17.03 -22.83
C ASP A 30 17.75 16.24 -23.23
N SER A 31 17.67 15.77 -24.48
CA SER A 31 16.55 14.97 -24.95
C SER A 31 16.41 13.60 -24.22
N ALA A 32 17.48 13.11 -23.58
CA ALA A 32 17.47 11.88 -22.81
C ALA A 32 16.62 11.98 -21.53
N TYR A 33 16.40 13.21 -21.02
CA TYR A 33 15.53 13.44 -19.86
C TYR A 33 14.09 12.95 -20.08
N LEU A 34 13.59 13.01 -21.31
CA LEU A 34 12.26 12.46 -21.63
C LEU A 34 12.22 10.93 -21.50
N GLY A 35 13.34 10.26 -21.72
CA GLY A 35 13.49 8.81 -21.58
C GLY A 35 13.55 8.33 -20.11
N TYR A 36 13.81 9.22 -19.16
CA TYR A 36 13.80 8.87 -17.73
C TYR A 36 12.40 8.74 -17.15
N TYR A 37 11.39 9.30 -17.83
CA TYR A 37 10.01 9.13 -17.43
C TYR A 37 9.50 7.76 -17.89
N ASP A 38 9.32 6.85 -16.94
CA ASP A 38 8.61 5.60 -17.23
C ASP A 38 7.09 5.87 -17.32
N VAL A 39 6.69 6.28 -18.55
CA VAL A 39 5.28 6.58 -18.85
C VAL A 39 4.38 5.39 -18.59
N LYS A 40 4.89 4.16 -18.78
CA LYS A 40 4.14 2.92 -18.51
C LYS A 40 3.80 2.80 -17.03
N THR A 41 4.79 2.96 -16.15
CA THR A 41 4.58 2.93 -14.70
C THR A 41 3.65 4.05 -14.23
N LEU A 42 3.84 5.28 -14.72
CA LEU A 42 2.97 6.41 -14.38
C LEU A 42 1.51 6.19 -14.82
N SER A 43 1.30 5.66 -16.03
CA SER A 43 -0.02 5.33 -16.53
C SER A 43 -0.68 4.21 -15.71
N CYS A 44 0.09 3.19 -15.34
CA CYS A 44 -0.38 2.10 -14.49
C CYS A 44 -0.82 2.60 -13.12
N LEU A 45 -0.01 3.44 -12.47
CA LEU A 45 -0.35 4.09 -11.20
C LEU A 45 -1.63 4.92 -11.30
N PHE A 46 -1.77 5.70 -12.38
CA PHE A 46 -2.98 6.48 -12.60
C PHE A 46 -4.21 5.59 -12.75
N CYS A 47 -4.12 4.51 -13.53
CA CYS A 47 -5.21 3.56 -13.72
C CYS A 47 -5.61 2.89 -12.39
N ILE A 48 -4.63 2.44 -11.59
CA ILE A 48 -4.88 1.84 -10.27
C ILE A 48 -5.60 2.83 -9.36
N LEU A 49 -5.13 4.07 -9.26
CA LEU A 49 -5.76 5.10 -8.44
C LEU A 49 -7.19 5.41 -8.91
N ALA A 50 -7.42 5.50 -10.22
CA ALA A 50 -8.75 5.72 -10.78
C ALA A 50 -9.70 4.56 -10.44
N VAL A 51 -9.25 3.31 -10.55
CA VAL A 51 -10.04 2.13 -10.20
C VAL A 51 -10.32 2.08 -8.69
N VAL A 52 -9.35 2.38 -7.84
CA VAL A 52 -9.55 2.46 -6.38
C VAL A 52 -10.57 3.56 -6.03
N CYS A 53 -10.50 4.73 -6.65
CA CYS A 53 -11.51 5.79 -6.49
C CYS A 53 -12.91 5.33 -6.95
N ALA A 54 -13.01 4.62 -8.07
CA ALA A 54 -14.27 4.08 -8.57
C ALA A 54 -14.86 3.02 -7.63
N LEU A 55 -14.04 2.11 -7.09
CA LEU A 55 -14.43 1.12 -6.08
C LEU A 55 -14.92 1.79 -4.77
N ARG A 56 -14.28 2.89 -4.39
CA ARG A 56 -14.75 3.73 -3.27
C ARG A 56 -16.15 4.26 -3.56
N GLY A 57 -16.38 4.85 -4.73
CA GLY A 57 -17.70 5.36 -5.13
C GLY A 57 -18.77 4.27 -5.27
N ALA A 58 -18.38 3.04 -5.59
CA ALA A 58 -19.29 1.88 -5.66
C ALA A 58 -19.67 1.29 -4.29
N GLY A 59 -19.12 1.81 -3.17
CA GLY A 59 -19.43 1.37 -1.81
C GLY A 59 -18.72 0.07 -1.40
N LEU A 60 -17.69 -0.36 -2.12
CA LEU A 60 -16.95 -1.59 -1.81
C LEU A 60 -16.25 -1.52 -0.45
N PHE A 61 -15.53 -0.43 -0.19
CA PHE A 61 -14.75 -0.29 1.04
C PHE A 61 -15.60 -0.29 2.30
N PRO A 62 -16.73 0.47 2.38
CA PRO A 62 -17.66 0.35 3.50
C PRO A 62 -18.20 -1.06 3.71
N LEU A 63 -18.52 -1.79 2.61
CA LEU A 63 -18.97 -3.18 2.71
C LEU A 63 -17.91 -4.11 3.29
N LEU A 64 -16.67 -3.99 2.79
CA LEU A 64 -15.53 -4.77 3.29
C LEU A 64 -15.23 -4.42 4.75
N ALA A 65 -15.29 -3.13 5.11
CA ALA A 65 -15.14 -2.68 6.49
C ALA A 65 -16.18 -3.31 7.42
N GLN A 66 -17.46 -3.30 7.04
CA GLN A 66 -18.53 -3.93 7.81
C GLN A 66 -18.33 -5.45 7.97
N ARG A 67 -17.94 -6.14 6.89
CA ARG A 67 -17.65 -7.59 6.95
C ARG A 67 -16.46 -7.88 7.85
N LEU A 68 -15.39 -7.07 7.74
CA LEU A 68 -14.21 -7.23 8.58
C LEU A 68 -14.54 -7.03 10.06
N VAL A 69 -15.31 -5.98 10.39
CA VAL A 69 -15.69 -5.71 11.78
C VAL A 69 -16.65 -6.78 12.34
N ARG A 70 -17.56 -7.33 11.52
CA ARG A 70 -18.38 -8.48 11.93
C ARG A 70 -17.58 -9.74 12.19
N ALA A 71 -16.47 -9.95 11.45
CA ALA A 71 -15.58 -11.09 11.64
C ALA A 71 -14.62 -10.89 12.83
N PHE A 72 -14.20 -9.64 13.06
CA PHE A 72 -13.17 -9.28 14.04
C PHE A 72 -13.74 -8.29 15.07
N HIS A 73 -14.07 -8.76 16.23
CA HIS A 73 -14.77 -8.00 17.28
C HIS A 73 -13.90 -6.99 18.03
N THR A 74 -12.59 -6.99 17.82
CA THR A 74 -11.65 -6.10 18.52
C THR A 74 -10.75 -5.32 17.56
N ALA A 75 -10.34 -4.12 17.97
CA ALA A 75 -9.43 -3.27 17.20
C ALA A 75 -8.12 -4.01 16.84
N ARG A 76 -7.56 -4.76 17.80
CA ARG A 76 -6.35 -5.57 17.57
C ARG A 76 -6.57 -6.60 16.46
N SER A 77 -7.62 -7.40 16.54
CA SER A 77 -7.88 -8.45 15.54
C SER A 77 -8.17 -7.90 14.15
N ALA A 78 -8.90 -6.77 14.08
CA ALA A 78 -9.17 -6.11 12.80
C ALA A 78 -7.88 -5.55 12.15
N VAL A 79 -7.05 -4.87 12.94
CA VAL A 79 -5.76 -4.35 12.43
C VAL A 79 -4.84 -5.50 12.04
N THR A 80 -4.74 -6.55 12.86
CA THR A 80 -3.94 -7.73 12.50
C THR A 80 -4.42 -8.35 11.20
N ALA A 81 -5.74 -8.49 10.99
CA ALA A 81 -6.29 -9.00 9.75
C ALA A 81 -5.95 -8.10 8.54
N LEU A 82 -6.04 -6.77 8.68
CA LEU A 82 -5.67 -5.81 7.65
C LEU A 82 -4.18 -5.91 7.28
N VAL A 83 -3.32 -6.03 8.28
CA VAL A 83 -1.87 -6.21 8.09
C VAL A 83 -1.56 -7.54 7.40
N VAL A 84 -2.18 -8.64 7.82
CA VAL A 84 -1.99 -9.97 7.21
C VAL A 84 -2.50 -10.01 5.77
N VAL A 85 -3.67 -9.41 5.49
CA VAL A 85 -4.19 -9.31 4.11
C VAL A 85 -3.26 -8.48 3.23
N THR A 86 -2.68 -7.41 3.76
CA THR A 86 -1.69 -6.61 3.04
C THR A 86 -0.42 -7.40 2.77
N LEU A 87 0.07 -8.16 3.75
CA LEU A 87 1.24 -9.03 3.62
C LEU A 87 1.03 -10.10 2.54
N ILE A 88 -0.10 -10.81 2.58
CA ILE A 88 -0.44 -11.82 1.56
C ILE A 88 -0.67 -11.17 0.20
N GLY A 89 -1.39 -10.04 0.18
CA GLY A 89 -1.65 -9.29 -1.04
C GLY A 89 -0.37 -8.84 -1.76
N SER A 90 0.65 -8.43 -1.01
CA SER A 90 1.94 -8.01 -1.58
C SER A 90 2.80 -9.17 -2.14
N MET A 91 2.50 -10.41 -1.76
CA MET A 91 3.12 -11.58 -2.39
C MET A 91 2.55 -11.88 -3.78
N LEU A 92 1.28 -11.53 -4.00
CA LEU A 92 0.54 -11.79 -5.23
C LEU A 92 0.53 -10.60 -6.19
N LEU A 93 0.54 -9.41 -5.62
CA LEU A 93 0.61 -8.12 -6.30
C LEU A 93 1.99 -7.50 -6.05
N THR A 94 2.28 -6.37 -6.68
CA THR A 94 3.43 -5.57 -6.25
C THR A 94 3.15 -4.91 -4.90
N ASN A 95 4.20 -4.63 -4.11
CA ASN A 95 4.07 -3.95 -2.83
C ASN A 95 3.28 -2.63 -2.94
N ASP A 96 3.54 -1.84 -3.99
CA ASP A 96 2.87 -0.55 -4.22
C ASP A 96 1.37 -0.73 -4.50
N THR A 97 1.01 -1.71 -5.34
CA THR A 97 -0.40 -2.04 -5.63
C THR A 97 -1.12 -2.53 -4.37
N ALA A 98 -0.46 -3.33 -3.55
CA ALA A 98 -1.02 -3.79 -2.29
C ALA A 98 -1.30 -2.61 -1.34
N LEU A 99 -0.36 -1.67 -1.21
CA LEU A 99 -0.55 -0.47 -0.38
C LEU A 99 -1.68 0.42 -0.91
N LEU A 100 -1.71 0.71 -2.21
CA LEU A 100 -2.76 1.52 -2.83
C LEU A 100 -4.16 0.92 -2.62
N THR A 101 -4.24 -0.40 -2.52
CA THR A 101 -5.51 -1.11 -2.33
C THR A 101 -5.91 -1.19 -0.85
N PHE A 102 -4.98 -1.57 0.03
CA PHE A 102 -5.31 -1.90 1.41
C PHE A 102 -5.21 -0.73 2.41
N LEU A 103 -4.41 0.33 2.14
CA LEU A 103 -4.40 1.52 3.01
C LEU A 103 -5.75 2.25 3.04
N PRO A 104 -6.43 2.52 1.90
CA PRO A 104 -7.76 3.09 1.93
C PRO A 104 -8.78 2.22 2.67
N LEU A 105 -8.71 0.89 2.50
CA LEU A 105 -9.58 -0.03 3.22
C LEU A 105 -9.39 0.11 4.74
N SER A 106 -8.13 0.16 5.20
CA SER A 106 -7.82 0.33 6.63
C SER A 106 -8.29 1.66 7.17
N TRP A 107 -8.17 2.72 6.40
CA TRP A 107 -8.71 4.01 6.78
C TRP A 107 -10.23 3.92 7.03
N PHE A 108 -10.97 3.33 6.09
CA PHE A 108 -12.42 3.17 6.24
C PHE A 108 -12.84 2.32 7.43
N VAL A 109 -12.07 1.25 7.71
CA VAL A 109 -12.33 0.40 8.89
C VAL A 109 -12.12 1.20 10.17
N LEU A 110 -10.99 1.91 10.29
CA LEU A 110 -10.62 2.64 11.50
C LEU A 110 -11.49 3.89 11.71
N GLU A 111 -11.82 4.62 10.65
CA GLU A 111 -12.73 5.77 10.69
C GLU A 111 -14.16 5.32 11.04
N GLY A 112 -14.67 4.28 10.37
CA GLY A 112 -16.01 3.75 10.59
C GLY A 112 -16.24 3.13 11.98
N THR A 113 -15.18 2.72 12.66
CA THR A 113 -15.21 2.14 14.01
C THR A 113 -14.76 3.11 15.10
N GLY A 114 -14.46 4.38 14.77
CA GLY A 114 -13.99 5.39 15.72
C GLY A 114 -12.56 5.14 16.25
N GLN A 115 -11.77 4.27 15.58
CA GLN A 115 -10.43 3.87 16.02
C GLN A 115 -9.31 4.62 15.28
N THR A 116 -9.55 5.86 14.89
CA THR A 116 -8.61 6.71 14.13
C THR A 116 -7.27 6.93 14.84
N LYS A 117 -7.23 6.82 16.18
CA LYS A 117 -6.00 6.89 16.97
C LYS A 117 -4.96 5.82 16.60
N HIS A 118 -5.39 4.69 16.03
CA HIS A 118 -4.51 3.59 15.63
C HIS A 118 -4.09 3.67 14.15
N THR A 119 -4.55 4.67 13.39
CA THR A 119 -4.29 4.79 11.95
C THR A 119 -2.80 4.84 11.62
N ALA A 120 -2.04 5.69 12.32
CA ALA A 120 -0.61 5.84 12.05
C ALA A 120 0.14 4.51 12.23
N LEU A 121 -0.09 3.82 13.35
CA LEU A 121 0.54 2.52 13.62
C LEU A 121 0.10 1.47 12.59
N THR A 122 -1.19 1.41 12.26
CA THR A 122 -1.72 0.48 11.25
C THR A 122 -1.07 0.71 9.90
N PHE A 123 -0.94 1.95 9.44
CA PHE A 123 -0.33 2.30 8.17
C PHE A 123 1.16 1.97 8.13
N ILE A 124 1.89 2.19 9.23
CA ILE A 124 3.29 1.78 9.35
C ILE A 124 3.42 0.26 9.25
N LEU A 125 2.59 -0.49 9.98
CA LEU A 125 2.62 -1.95 9.97
C LEU A 125 2.22 -2.51 8.58
N GLN A 126 1.25 -1.91 7.90
CA GLN A 126 0.88 -2.31 6.53
C GLN A 126 2.00 -1.98 5.52
N ASN A 127 2.66 -0.84 5.66
CA ASN A 127 3.80 -0.50 4.81
C ASN A 127 4.95 -1.51 5.01
N CYS A 128 5.29 -1.83 6.25
CA CYS A 128 6.26 -2.89 6.56
C CYS A 128 5.80 -4.25 5.99
N ALA A 129 4.53 -4.61 6.18
CA ALA A 129 3.97 -5.87 5.69
C ALA A 129 3.98 -5.97 4.16
N ALA A 130 3.67 -4.89 3.44
CA ALA A 130 3.73 -4.89 1.99
C ALA A 130 5.15 -5.08 1.46
N ASN A 131 6.12 -4.34 2.01
CA ASN A 131 7.51 -4.45 1.57
C ASN A 131 8.14 -5.81 1.94
N LEU A 132 7.90 -6.27 3.16
CA LEU A 132 8.46 -7.53 3.65
C LEU A 132 7.70 -8.77 3.13
N GLY A 133 6.40 -8.64 2.82
CA GLY A 133 5.64 -9.69 2.13
C GLY A 133 6.11 -9.86 0.69
N GLY A 134 6.25 -8.78 -0.05
CA GLY A 134 6.72 -8.79 -1.43
C GLY A 134 8.14 -9.32 -1.61
N MET A 135 8.97 -9.36 -0.54
CA MET A 135 10.32 -9.90 -0.63
C MET A 135 10.36 -11.42 -0.86
N LEU A 136 9.30 -12.16 -0.52
CA LEU A 136 9.29 -13.62 -0.64
C LEU A 136 9.24 -14.11 -2.09
N THR A 137 8.70 -13.29 -3.00
CA THR A 137 8.58 -13.62 -4.43
C THR A 137 9.52 -12.76 -5.27
N PRO A 138 10.11 -13.30 -6.36
CA PRO A 138 10.99 -12.53 -7.23
C PRO A 138 10.30 -11.31 -7.85
N PHE A 139 9.00 -11.39 -8.11
CA PHE A 139 8.20 -10.35 -8.77
C PHE A 139 7.46 -9.43 -7.80
N GLY A 140 7.47 -9.71 -6.51
CA GLY A 140 6.78 -8.89 -5.51
C GLY A 140 7.39 -7.47 -5.35
N ASN A 141 8.68 -7.32 -5.64
CA ASN A 141 9.41 -6.06 -5.61
C ASN A 141 10.31 -5.91 -6.85
N PRO A 142 10.41 -4.70 -7.45
CA PRO A 142 11.34 -4.47 -8.57
C PRO A 142 12.79 -4.80 -8.24
N GLN A 143 13.23 -4.56 -7.00
CA GLN A 143 14.58 -4.85 -6.53
C GLN A 143 14.88 -6.35 -6.54
N ASN A 144 13.93 -7.17 -6.08
CA ASN A 144 14.06 -8.61 -6.09
C ASN A 144 14.10 -9.15 -7.52
N LEU A 145 13.24 -8.62 -8.40
CA LEU A 145 13.21 -9.01 -9.80
C LEU A 145 14.54 -8.71 -10.50
N TYR A 146 15.14 -7.54 -10.20
CA TYR A 146 16.46 -7.19 -10.71
C TYR A 146 17.54 -8.17 -10.26
N LEU A 147 17.63 -8.43 -8.93
CA LEU A 147 18.63 -9.36 -8.39
C LEU A 147 18.44 -10.78 -8.93
N PHE A 148 17.19 -11.25 -8.97
CA PHE A 148 16.83 -12.56 -9.50
C PHE A 148 17.29 -12.75 -10.94
N ASN A 149 17.02 -11.77 -11.81
CA ASN A 149 17.41 -11.82 -13.22
C ASN A 149 18.90 -11.61 -13.43
N HIS A 150 19.52 -10.66 -12.71
CA HIS A 150 20.93 -10.31 -12.88
C HIS A 150 21.87 -11.45 -12.48
N TYR A 151 21.55 -12.10 -11.37
CA TYR A 151 22.36 -13.24 -10.87
C TYR A 151 21.83 -14.61 -11.32
N THR A 152 20.77 -14.66 -12.13
CA THR A 152 20.15 -15.90 -12.63
C THR A 152 19.89 -16.93 -11.53
N ILE A 153 19.35 -16.45 -10.39
CA ILE A 153 19.13 -17.28 -9.21
C ILE A 153 17.98 -18.27 -9.47
N PRO A 154 18.15 -19.59 -9.23
CA PRO A 154 17.04 -20.53 -9.32
C PRO A 154 15.93 -20.24 -8.31
N ASN A 155 14.64 -20.44 -8.71
CA ASN A 155 13.48 -20.14 -7.84
C ASN A 155 13.56 -20.79 -6.45
N GLY A 156 14.01 -22.05 -6.36
CA GLY A 156 14.15 -22.76 -5.08
C GLY A 156 15.21 -22.15 -4.17
N GLU A 157 16.34 -21.73 -4.75
CA GLU A 157 17.42 -21.06 -4.02
C GLU A 157 16.98 -19.69 -3.52
N PHE A 158 16.33 -18.91 -4.37
CA PHE A 158 15.77 -17.60 -4.00
C PHE A 158 14.81 -17.73 -2.80
N LEU A 159 13.87 -18.68 -2.85
CA LEU A 159 12.94 -18.92 -1.75
C LEU A 159 13.68 -19.33 -0.48
N THR A 160 14.69 -20.20 -0.57
CA THR A 160 15.46 -20.64 0.60
C THR A 160 16.21 -19.49 1.26
N ILE A 161 16.74 -18.56 0.47
CA ILE A 161 17.42 -17.35 0.97
C ILE A 161 16.44 -16.38 1.62
N MET A 162 15.27 -16.17 1.00
CA MET A 162 14.32 -15.14 1.44
C MET A 162 13.37 -15.62 2.56
N LEU A 163 13.18 -16.92 2.72
CA LEU A 163 12.25 -17.47 3.71
C LEU A 163 12.62 -17.14 5.16
N PRO A 164 13.88 -17.28 5.64
CA PRO A 164 14.23 -16.97 7.03
C PRO A 164 13.98 -15.49 7.39
N PRO A 165 14.46 -14.48 6.63
CA PRO A 165 14.19 -13.09 6.94
C PRO A 165 12.69 -12.74 6.80
N PHE A 166 11.96 -13.38 5.87
CA PHE A 166 10.52 -13.23 5.75
C PHE A 166 9.78 -13.73 7.00
N LEU A 167 10.09 -14.92 7.50
CA LEU A 167 9.47 -15.47 8.71
C LEU A 167 9.76 -14.61 9.93
N LEU A 168 11.01 -14.18 10.10
CA LEU A 168 11.38 -13.27 11.19
C LEU A 168 10.63 -11.95 11.11
N SER A 169 10.58 -11.33 9.94
CA SER A 169 9.88 -10.07 9.71
C SER A 169 8.39 -10.19 9.98
N THR A 170 7.77 -11.27 9.50
CA THR A 170 6.35 -11.55 9.74
C THR A 170 6.07 -11.73 11.23
N ALA A 171 6.90 -12.46 11.95
CA ALA A 171 6.76 -12.63 13.39
C ALA A 171 6.87 -11.31 14.14
N LEU A 172 7.83 -10.43 13.77
CA LEU A 172 8.00 -9.11 14.35
C LEU A 172 6.80 -8.21 14.07
N ILE A 173 6.29 -8.18 12.83
CA ILE A 173 5.10 -7.40 12.47
C ILE A 173 3.90 -7.85 13.29
N LEU A 174 3.67 -9.16 13.39
CA LEU A 174 2.57 -9.71 14.19
C LEU A 174 2.74 -9.41 15.69
N ALA A 175 3.97 -9.46 16.21
CA ALA A 175 4.27 -9.04 17.58
C ALA A 175 3.95 -7.54 17.79
N CYS A 176 4.28 -6.67 16.84
CA CYS A 176 3.92 -5.27 16.88
C CYS A 176 2.38 -5.04 16.85
N CYS A 177 1.62 -5.88 16.18
CA CYS A 177 0.15 -5.81 16.23
C CYS A 177 -0.40 -6.03 17.65
N LEU A 178 0.34 -6.71 18.54
CA LEU A 178 -0.05 -6.90 19.93
C LEU A 178 -0.01 -5.60 20.75
N LEU A 179 0.71 -4.57 20.29
CA LEU A 179 0.73 -3.25 20.92
C LEU A 179 -0.62 -2.54 20.85
N ILE A 180 -1.49 -2.97 19.93
CA ILE A 180 -2.84 -2.41 19.78
C ILE A 180 -3.74 -3.00 20.88
N PRO A 181 -4.46 -2.16 21.65
CA PRO A 181 -5.33 -2.65 22.71
C PRO A 181 -6.51 -3.46 22.15
N ARG A 182 -7.07 -4.37 22.98
CA ARG A 182 -8.25 -5.17 22.64
C ARG A 182 -9.56 -4.37 22.91
N GLU A 183 -9.68 -3.23 22.26
CA GLU A 183 -10.92 -2.46 22.33
C GLU A 183 -12.00 -3.10 21.44
N THR A 184 -13.22 -3.18 21.94
CA THR A 184 -14.37 -3.70 21.17
C THR A 184 -14.74 -2.71 20.08
N LEU A 185 -14.93 -3.23 18.85
CA LEU A 185 -15.36 -2.42 17.72
C LEU A 185 -16.88 -2.30 17.73
N THR A 186 -17.38 -1.08 17.71
CA THR A 186 -18.79 -0.78 17.49
C THR A 186 -18.99 -0.39 16.02
N VAL A 187 -19.84 -1.13 15.32
CA VAL A 187 -20.19 -0.80 13.94
C VAL A 187 -21.35 0.18 13.97
N PRO A 188 -21.22 1.38 13.39
CA PRO A 188 -22.41 2.16 13.04
C PRO A 188 -23.20 1.35 12.01
N ALA A 189 -24.48 1.13 12.26
CA ALA A 189 -25.40 0.45 11.34
C ALA A 189 -25.72 1.36 10.14
N GLN A 190 -24.74 1.66 9.32
CA GLN A 190 -24.96 2.40 8.08
C GLN A 190 -25.03 1.40 6.94
N GLU A 191 -26.23 1.08 6.49
CA GLU A 191 -26.45 0.33 5.27
C GLU A 191 -26.09 1.25 4.08
N THR A 192 -24.85 1.16 3.63
CA THR A 192 -24.47 1.82 2.38
C THR A 192 -24.94 0.95 1.21
N PRO A 193 -25.72 1.51 0.27
CA PRO A 193 -26.11 0.77 -0.93
C PRO A 193 -24.85 0.42 -1.74
N VAL A 194 -24.63 -0.86 -1.96
CA VAL A 194 -23.47 -1.36 -2.71
C VAL A 194 -23.89 -1.77 -4.10
N ASP A 195 -23.33 -1.15 -5.10
CA ASP A 195 -23.49 -1.56 -6.49
C ASP A 195 -22.56 -2.76 -6.80
N LYS A 196 -23.07 -3.97 -6.56
CA LYS A 196 -22.32 -5.22 -6.76
C LYS A 196 -21.76 -5.35 -8.18
N ARG A 197 -22.51 -4.88 -9.19
CA ARG A 197 -22.10 -5.00 -10.60
C ARG A 197 -20.88 -4.13 -10.88
N ARG A 198 -20.89 -2.88 -10.40
CA ARG A 198 -19.74 -1.97 -10.51
C ARG A 198 -18.55 -2.47 -9.71
N CYS A 199 -18.76 -3.00 -8.52
CA CYS A 199 -17.68 -3.56 -7.70
C CYS A 199 -16.97 -4.72 -8.40
N ILE A 200 -17.71 -5.64 -9.03
CA ILE A 200 -17.11 -6.77 -9.77
C ILE A 200 -16.34 -6.26 -10.99
N MET A 201 -16.93 -5.35 -11.76
CA MET A 201 -16.30 -4.79 -12.96
C MET A 201 -14.97 -4.08 -12.60
N TYR A 202 -14.98 -3.21 -11.60
CA TYR A 202 -13.78 -2.48 -11.18
C TYR A 202 -12.76 -3.40 -10.50
N GLY A 203 -13.20 -4.45 -9.77
CA GLY A 203 -12.31 -5.46 -9.20
C GLY A 203 -11.54 -6.23 -10.28
N VAL A 204 -12.22 -6.62 -11.37
CA VAL A 204 -11.58 -7.24 -12.54
C VAL A 204 -10.59 -6.28 -13.21
N CYS A 205 -10.96 -4.99 -13.35
CA CYS A 205 -10.05 -3.97 -13.88
C CYS A 205 -8.79 -3.83 -13.01
N LEU A 206 -8.93 -3.86 -11.68
CA LEU A 206 -7.78 -3.78 -10.76
C LEU A 206 -6.82 -4.95 -10.96
N LEU A 207 -7.34 -6.18 -11.07
CA LEU A 207 -6.53 -7.38 -11.31
C LEU A 207 -5.85 -7.38 -12.69
N TYR A 208 -6.44 -6.73 -13.68
CA TYR A 208 -5.86 -6.62 -15.02
C TYR A 208 -4.77 -5.53 -15.11
N THR A 209 -4.86 -4.48 -14.28
CA THR A 209 -3.92 -3.36 -14.28
C THR A 209 -2.75 -3.52 -13.31
N SER A 210 -2.82 -4.49 -12.40
CA SER A 210 -1.72 -4.86 -11.48
C SER A 210 -0.79 -5.90 -12.08
#